data_ee4dbbaa05e81428991da26df514d6c9
#
_entry.id   ee4dbbaa05e81428991da26df514d6c9
#
_cell.length_a   1.000
_cell.length_b   1.000
_cell.length_c   1.000
_cell.angle_alpha   90.00
_cell.angle_beta   90.00
_cell.angle_gamma   90.00
#
_symmetry.space_group_name_H-M   'P 1'
#
loop_
_entity.id
_entity.type
_entity.pdbx_description
1 polymer ?
#
loop_
_entity_poly.entity_id
_entity_poly.type
_entity_poly.pdbx_seq_one_letter_code
_entity_poly.pdbx_strand_id
1 'polypeptide(L)'
;MKWKIFYYLLSVEKSIGEMCFIFSDDEKKIEHYLGYTDRRDEPYWIGCCDIKDGCGFQTAEELVKAPVFNHKSLQERWGKVQIESIDGLTLEEWRQNCYR
;
A
#
# COMPACT_ATOMS: atom_id res chain seq x y z
N MET A 1 -3.84 -10.11 5.05
CA MET A 1 -2.48 -9.90 5.60
C MET A 1 -2.58 -9.08 6.89
N LYS A 2 -1.86 -9.50 7.90
CA LYS A 2 -1.84 -8.78 9.18
C LYS A 2 -1.00 -7.51 9.04
N TRP A 3 -1.41 -6.46 9.76
CA TRP A 3 -0.74 -5.17 9.74
C TRP A 3 0.77 -5.26 10.01
N LYS A 4 1.18 -6.01 11.02
CA LYS A 4 2.60 -6.14 11.36
C LYS A 4 3.43 -6.72 10.22
N ILE A 5 2.88 -7.69 9.51
CA ILE A 5 3.55 -8.32 8.37
C ILE A 5 3.68 -7.33 7.22
N PHE A 6 2.58 -6.65 6.88
CA PHE A 6 2.60 -5.64 5.82
C PHE A 6 3.62 -4.54 6.14
N TYR A 7 3.57 -3.99 7.35
CA TYR A 7 4.45 -2.89 7.72
C TYR A 7 5.92 -3.30 7.70
N TYR A 8 6.23 -4.51 8.14
CA TYR A 8 7.59 -5.06 8.07
C TYR A 8 8.07 -5.18 6.62
N LEU A 9 7.23 -5.74 5.75
CA LEU A 9 7.57 -5.93 4.34
C LEU A 9 7.79 -4.59 3.63
N LEU A 10 6.99 -3.59 3.97
CA LEU A 10 7.10 -2.26 3.38
C LEU A 10 8.31 -1.50 3.91
N SER A 11 8.49 -1.48 5.23
CA SER A 11 9.45 -0.59 5.90
C SER A 11 10.85 -1.19 6.05
N VAL A 12 10.96 -2.48 6.32
CA VAL A 12 12.24 -3.14 6.59
C VAL A 12 12.75 -3.87 5.35
N GLU A 13 11.98 -4.82 4.84
CA GLU A 13 12.39 -5.58 3.66
C GLU A 13 12.32 -4.76 2.38
N LYS A 14 11.43 -3.76 2.34
CA LYS A 14 11.23 -2.90 1.17
C LYS A 14 10.91 -3.74 -0.08
N SER A 15 10.13 -4.79 0.12
CA SER A 15 9.84 -5.80 -0.90
C SER A 15 8.50 -5.57 -1.62
N ILE A 16 7.76 -4.51 -1.24
CA ILE A 16 6.51 -4.18 -1.90
C ILE A 16 6.78 -3.04 -2.89
N GLY A 17 7.03 -3.39 -4.16
CA GLY A 17 7.26 -2.41 -5.21
C GLY A 17 5.97 -1.71 -5.63
N GLU A 18 4.87 -2.47 -5.74
CA GLU A 18 3.55 -1.93 -6.03
C GLU A 18 2.48 -2.87 -5.46
N MET A 19 1.62 -2.32 -4.61
CA MET A 19 0.45 -3.04 -4.11
C MET A 19 -0.80 -2.33 -4.60
N CYS A 20 -1.69 -3.08 -5.25
CA CYS A 20 -3.01 -2.62 -5.63
C CYS A 20 -4.02 -3.15 -4.62
N PHE A 21 -4.89 -2.28 -4.12
CA PHE A 21 -5.88 -2.66 -3.11
C PHE A 21 -7.15 -1.83 -3.23
N ILE A 22 -8.22 -2.37 -2.65
CA ILE A 22 -9.48 -1.66 -2.51
C ILE A 22 -9.87 -1.66 -1.03
N PHE A 23 -10.80 -0.78 -0.67
CA PHE A 23 -11.44 -0.85 0.65
C PHE A 23 -12.76 -1.62 0.52
N SER A 24 -12.93 -2.65 1.34
CA SER A 24 -14.09 -3.56 1.22
C SER A 24 -15.43 -2.87 1.45
N ASP A 25 -15.43 -1.73 2.17
CA ASP A 25 -16.64 -0.94 2.42
C ASP A 25 -16.87 0.16 1.39
N ASP A 26 -16.05 0.25 0.35
CA ASP A 26 -16.24 1.20 -0.74
C ASP A 26 -17.11 0.54 -1.82
N GLU A 27 -18.31 1.09 -2.03
CA GLU A 27 -19.24 0.57 -3.04
C GLU A 27 -18.69 0.66 -4.45
N LYS A 28 -17.87 1.67 -4.73
CA LYS A 28 -17.29 1.89 -6.07
C LYS A 28 -16.08 1.01 -6.34
N LYS A 29 -15.53 0.37 -5.32
CA LYS A 29 -14.35 -0.49 -5.43
C LYS A 29 -13.17 0.21 -6.14
N ILE A 30 -12.92 1.46 -5.77
CA ILE A 30 -11.82 2.24 -6.33
C ILE A 30 -10.51 1.56 -6.00
N GLU A 31 -9.68 1.33 -7.00
CA GLU A 31 -8.35 0.75 -6.83
C GLU A 31 -7.36 1.82 -6.40
N HIS A 32 -6.63 1.52 -5.34
CA HIS A 32 -5.56 2.37 -4.82
C HIS A 32 -4.23 1.64 -5.00
N TYR A 33 -3.15 2.42 -5.06
CA TYR A 33 -1.81 1.87 -5.28
C TYR A 33 -0.85 2.46 -4.26
N LEU A 34 0.08 1.65 -3.79
CA LEU A 34 1.19 2.13 -2.97
C LEU A 34 2.41 1.25 -3.19
N GLY A 35 3.56 1.74 -2.82
CA GLY A 35 4.76 0.94 -2.92
C GLY A 35 6.01 1.68 -2.49
N TYR A 36 7.13 1.00 -2.67
CA TYR A 36 8.47 1.50 -2.44
C TYR A 36 9.30 1.35 -3.71
N THR A 37 10.06 2.39 -4.06
CA THR A 37 11.08 2.31 -5.11
C THR A 37 12.27 3.16 -4.71
N ASP A 38 13.48 2.65 -4.93
CA ASP A 38 14.72 3.37 -4.64
C ASP A 38 15.09 4.40 -5.70
N ARG A 39 14.27 4.53 -6.74
CA ARG A 39 14.54 5.41 -7.90
C ARG A 39 13.98 6.82 -7.75
N ARG A 40 13.33 7.13 -6.63
CA ARG A 40 12.67 8.41 -6.40
C ARG A 40 13.24 9.08 -5.16
N ASP A 41 13.22 10.43 -5.17
CA ASP A 41 13.61 11.23 -4.00
C ASP A 41 12.69 10.94 -2.80
N GLU A 42 11.40 10.67 -3.09
CA GLU A 42 10.44 10.22 -2.10
C GLU A 42 10.10 8.76 -2.43
N PRO A 43 10.83 7.80 -1.84
CA PRO A 43 10.76 6.40 -2.29
C PRO A 43 9.45 5.69 -1.95
N TYR A 44 8.73 6.13 -0.92
CA TYR A 44 7.42 5.57 -0.58
C TYR A 44 6.34 6.41 -1.25
N TRP A 45 5.43 5.77 -1.99
CA TRP A 45 4.47 6.49 -2.81
C TRP A 45 3.06 5.91 -2.69
N ILE A 46 2.05 6.76 -2.90
CA ILE A 46 0.65 6.39 -2.97
C ILE A 46 0.08 6.99 -4.25
N GLY A 47 -0.66 6.16 -5.00
CA GLY A 47 -1.43 6.60 -6.16
C GLY A 47 -2.91 6.37 -5.93
N CYS A 48 -3.75 7.12 -6.63
CA CYS A 48 -5.21 7.07 -6.50
C CYS A 48 -5.68 7.27 -5.05
N CYS A 49 -5.48 8.48 -4.55
CA CYS A 49 -5.89 8.88 -3.20
C CYS A 49 -6.50 10.28 -3.27
N ASP A 50 -6.72 10.91 -2.11
CA ASP A 50 -7.30 12.26 -2.05
C ASP A 50 -6.41 13.32 -2.72
N ILE A 51 -5.11 13.04 -2.84
CA ILE A 51 -4.15 13.95 -3.47
C ILE A 51 -4.11 13.66 -4.96
N LYS A 52 -4.42 14.67 -5.78
CA LYS A 52 -4.35 14.56 -7.23
C LYS A 52 -2.93 14.17 -7.65
N ASP A 53 -2.82 13.18 -8.54
CA ASP A 53 -1.54 12.66 -9.04
C ASP A 53 -0.72 11.91 -7.99
N GLY A 54 -1.34 11.61 -6.83
CA GLY A 54 -0.68 10.85 -5.78
C GLY A 54 0.25 11.68 -4.91
N CYS A 55 1.00 11.01 -4.06
CA CYS A 55 1.95 11.66 -3.16
C CYS A 55 3.10 10.73 -2.81
N GLY A 56 4.20 11.31 -2.35
CA GLY A 56 5.40 10.58 -1.96
C GLY A 56 5.84 10.92 -0.56
N PHE A 57 6.62 10.02 0.05
CA PHE A 57 7.06 10.15 1.44
C PHE A 57 8.49 9.63 1.58
N GLN A 58 9.21 10.14 2.59
CA GLN A 58 10.57 9.69 2.88
C GLN A 58 10.60 8.38 3.65
N THR A 59 9.57 8.09 4.44
CA THR A 59 9.53 6.90 5.30
C THR A 59 8.21 6.16 5.15
N ALA A 60 8.23 4.86 5.45
CA ALA A 60 7.03 4.04 5.49
C ALA A 60 6.05 4.55 6.55
N GLU A 61 6.57 5.02 7.69
CA GLU A 61 5.73 5.57 8.76
C GLU A 61 4.90 6.75 8.25
N GLU A 62 5.53 7.68 7.53
CA GLU A 62 4.82 8.80 6.95
C GLU A 62 3.74 8.34 5.98
N LEU A 63 4.05 7.35 5.13
CA LEU A 63 3.09 6.81 4.18
C LEU A 63 1.85 6.26 4.88
N VAL A 64 2.04 5.40 5.88
CA VAL A 64 0.91 4.71 6.52
C VAL A 64 0.08 5.63 7.42
N LYS A 65 0.63 6.75 7.87
CA LYS A 65 -0.06 7.72 8.72
C LYS A 65 -0.68 8.89 7.96
N ALA A 66 -0.38 9.05 6.68
CA ALA A 66 -0.92 10.16 5.88
C ALA A 66 -2.44 10.01 5.69
N PRO A 67 -3.23 11.04 6.02
CA PRO A 67 -4.70 10.95 5.96
C PRO A 67 -5.21 11.25 4.54
N VAL A 68 -4.86 10.38 3.59
CA VAL A 68 -5.11 10.59 2.16
C VAL A 68 -6.14 9.66 1.54
N PHE A 69 -6.85 8.88 2.37
CA PHE A 69 -7.92 7.99 1.91
C PHE A 69 -9.23 8.47 2.53
N ASN A 70 -9.88 9.42 1.87
CA ASN A 70 -11.08 10.10 2.38
C ASN A 70 -10.82 10.68 3.77
N HIS A 71 -9.68 11.39 3.90
CA HIS A 71 -9.20 12.03 5.14
C HIS A 71 -8.81 11.06 6.26
N LYS A 72 -8.60 9.79 5.92
CA LYS A 72 -8.14 8.77 6.87
C LYS A 72 -6.85 8.13 6.39
N SER A 73 -6.04 7.63 7.32
CA SER A 73 -4.78 6.98 7.00
C SER A 73 -4.99 5.51 6.63
N LEU A 74 -4.01 4.95 5.93
CA LEU A 74 -4.00 3.52 5.62
C LEU A 74 -4.04 2.69 6.91
N GLN A 75 -3.27 3.11 7.92
CA GLN A 75 -3.22 2.40 9.20
C GLN A 75 -4.59 2.34 9.86
N GLU A 76 -5.32 3.46 9.89
CA GLU A 76 -6.68 3.51 10.43
C GLU A 76 -7.64 2.62 9.64
N ARG A 77 -7.44 2.52 8.34
CA ARG A 77 -8.32 1.80 7.43
C ARG A 77 -7.90 0.35 7.17
N TRP A 78 -6.83 -0.11 7.79
CA TRP A 78 -6.26 -1.43 7.45
C TRP A 78 -7.26 -2.58 7.54
N GLY A 79 -8.15 -2.55 8.52
CA GLY A 79 -9.18 -3.59 8.68
C GLY A 79 -10.12 -3.73 7.48
N LYS A 80 -10.18 -2.73 6.60
CA LYS A 80 -11.03 -2.75 5.40
C LYS A 80 -10.23 -2.94 4.11
N VAL A 81 -8.92 -3.06 4.20
CA VAL A 81 -8.07 -3.24 3.03
C VAL A 81 -8.24 -4.66 2.48
N GLN A 82 -8.49 -4.73 1.19
CA GLN A 82 -8.52 -5.98 0.43
C GLN A 82 -7.45 -5.87 -0.65
N ILE A 83 -6.41 -6.67 -0.55
CA ILE A 83 -5.29 -6.64 -1.49
C ILE A 83 -5.69 -7.36 -2.77
N GLU A 84 -5.56 -6.67 -3.90
CA GLU A 84 -5.83 -7.23 -5.22
C GLU A 84 -4.58 -7.86 -5.82
N SER A 85 -3.45 -7.17 -5.72
CA SER A 85 -2.18 -7.68 -6.23
C SER A 85 -1.00 -7.05 -5.53
N ILE A 86 0.14 -7.75 -5.54
CA ILE A 86 1.44 -7.23 -5.13
C ILE A 86 2.42 -7.56 -6.24
N ASP A 87 3.05 -6.53 -6.81
CA ASP A 87 4.00 -6.65 -7.91
C ASP A 87 3.43 -7.45 -9.10
N GLY A 88 2.14 -7.24 -9.37
CA GLY A 88 1.45 -7.90 -10.49
C GLY A 88 0.94 -9.30 -10.20
N LEU A 89 1.19 -9.83 -9.02
CA LEU A 89 0.74 -11.16 -8.59
C LEU A 89 -0.44 -11.04 -7.64
N THR A 90 -1.35 -12.00 -7.68
CA THR A 90 -2.38 -12.09 -6.63
C THR A 90 -1.68 -12.33 -5.29
N LEU A 91 -2.38 -12.07 -4.20
CA LEU A 91 -1.80 -12.26 -2.86
C LEU A 91 -1.33 -13.71 -2.67
N GLU A 92 -2.11 -14.69 -3.15
CA GLU A 92 -1.75 -16.10 -3.06
C GLU A 92 -0.50 -16.42 -3.88
N GLU A 93 -0.45 -15.95 -5.13
CA GLU A 93 0.72 -16.14 -5.99
C GLU A 93 1.97 -15.50 -5.39
N TRP A 94 1.81 -14.30 -4.84
CA TRP A 94 2.91 -13.59 -4.21
C TRP A 94 3.45 -14.35 -2.99
N ARG A 95 2.57 -14.90 -2.15
CA ARG A 95 2.96 -15.71 -1.00
C ARG A 95 3.75 -16.96 -1.42
N GLN A 96 3.34 -17.59 -2.50
CA GLN A 96 4.02 -18.80 -2.99
C GLN A 96 5.39 -18.49 -3.59
N ASN A 97 5.55 -17.35 -4.25
CA ASN A 97 6.76 -17.03 -5.00
C ASN A 97 7.74 -16.14 -4.28
N CYS A 98 7.26 -15.27 -3.40
CA CYS A 98 8.09 -14.23 -2.78
C CYS A 98 8.16 -14.32 -1.25
N TYR A 99 7.21 -15.00 -0.63
CA TYR A 99 7.12 -15.07 0.83
C TYR A 99 6.83 -16.49 1.26
N ARG A 100 7.87 -17.21 1.60
CA ARG A 100 7.79 -18.61 1.99
C ARG A 100 8.13 -18.82 3.45
#